data_e5b2aeb7914e7df7261ddff6756f6717
#
_entry.id   e5b2aeb7914e7df7261ddff6756f6717
#
_cell.length_a   1.000
_cell.length_b   1.000
_cell.length_c   1.000
_cell.angle_alpha   90.00
_cell.angle_beta   90.00
_cell.angle_gamma   90.00
#
_symmetry.space_group_name_H-M   'P 1'
#
loop_
_entity.id
_entity.type
_entity.pdbx_description
1 polymer ?
#
loop_
_entity_poly.entity_id
_entity_poly.type
_entity_poly.pdbx_seq_one_letter_code
_entity_poly.pdbx_strand_id
1 'polypeptide(L)'
;MEVGGAERVVSVLLNSWVDKYECYLILIYPNIFYKLDSRINITHLNEDSCESRAKKLLRLPLVAKKLSNVVKERNFNKVVSFLTRANYINILSSYISKHRTIISERAMPSLQYNYGLNGKINKFLIKFLYHKASLCIANSQGNKKDLEDNFAVIDLVSIPNPFDIELISELSNQYIDIEKKKFTFITIGRLDNGKNHKLIIDAIKDIDADLWIIGDGDLKGNLQNYIKELELSDKVQLLGKKENPFSFLSKADCFVFASNNEGFPNVLIEALACELPIISTDCQSGPREILAPNTNMNFQLKNNIELTLYGILTPIKDVEKLRKSMNLMIDDKKLRNNFKECSIQRANDFRVEKIIKEYEEIICID
;
A
#
# COMPACT_ATOMS: atom_id res chain seq x y z
N MET A 1 10.44 12.97 1.55
CA MET A 1 9.23 12.15 1.26
C MET A 1 9.15 12.00 -0.25
N GLU A 2 9.40 10.81 -0.78
CA GLU A 2 9.29 10.49 -2.19
C GLU A 2 7.83 10.09 -2.52
N VAL A 3 7.57 9.65 -3.77
CA VAL A 3 6.25 9.14 -4.15
C VAL A 3 6.08 7.73 -3.59
N GLY A 4 5.35 7.58 -2.49
CA GLY A 4 5.13 6.29 -1.85
C GLY A 4 3.88 6.26 -0.96
N GLY A 5 3.38 5.05 -0.69
CA GLY A 5 2.19 4.86 0.14
C GLY A 5 2.39 5.25 1.60
N ALA A 6 3.59 5.03 2.14
CA ALA A 6 3.91 5.42 3.52
C ALA A 6 3.97 6.94 3.68
N GLU A 7 4.59 7.61 2.73
CA GLU A 7 4.73 9.07 2.71
C GLU A 7 3.37 9.75 2.55
N ARG A 8 2.46 9.17 1.75
CA ARG A 8 1.07 9.62 1.66
C ARG A 8 0.36 9.52 3.02
N VAL A 9 0.51 8.41 3.72
CA VAL A 9 -0.07 8.24 5.06
C VAL A 9 0.44 9.30 6.02
N VAL A 10 1.75 9.56 6.05
CA VAL A 10 2.34 10.60 6.91
C VAL A 10 1.78 11.98 6.57
N SER A 11 1.63 12.32 5.28
CA SER A 11 1.07 13.61 4.88
C SER A 11 -0.40 13.76 5.29
N VAL A 12 -1.21 12.71 5.15
CA VAL A 12 -2.61 12.70 5.57
C VAL A 12 -2.71 12.89 7.09
N LEU A 13 -1.95 12.12 7.89
CA LEU A 13 -1.95 12.24 9.35
C LEU A 13 -1.56 13.65 9.80
N LEU A 14 -0.45 14.18 9.28
CA LEU A 14 0.04 15.51 9.69
C LEU A 14 -0.95 16.62 9.32
N ASN A 15 -1.48 16.62 8.09
CA ASN A 15 -2.46 17.61 7.65
C ASN A 15 -3.75 17.56 8.46
N SER A 16 -4.15 16.38 8.94
CA SER A 16 -5.36 16.22 9.77
C SER A 16 -5.14 16.62 11.23
N TRP A 17 -3.89 16.59 11.71
CA TRP A 17 -3.57 16.92 13.09
C TRP A 17 -3.20 18.39 13.32
N VAL A 18 -2.90 19.14 12.27
CA VAL A 18 -2.37 20.51 12.37
C VAL A 18 -3.30 21.50 13.06
N ASP A 19 -4.62 21.21 13.09
CA ASP A 19 -5.60 22.05 13.80
C ASP A 19 -5.69 21.73 15.30
N LYS A 20 -5.21 20.54 15.71
CA LYS A 20 -5.28 20.09 17.11
C LYS A 20 -3.94 20.09 17.81
N TYR A 21 -2.86 19.87 17.08
CA TYR A 21 -1.52 19.64 17.61
C TYR A 21 -0.48 20.47 16.89
N GLU A 22 0.60 20.82 17.60
CA GLU A 22 1.80 21.34 16.95
C GLU A 22 2.57 20.18 16.30
N CYS A 23 2.57 20.15 14.97
CA CYS A 23 3.12 19.05 14.19
C CYS A 23 4.57 19.27 13.79
N TYR A 24 5.41 18.27 14.00
CA TYR A 24 6.81 18.25 13.61
C TYR A 24 7.11 17.08 12.70
N LEU A 25 7.70 17.34 11.55
CA LEU A 25 8.16 16.34 10.59
C LEU A 25 9.68 16.35 10.48
N ILE A 26 10.31 15.23 10.83
CA ILE A 26 11.77 15.09 10.70
C ILE A 26 12.07 14.19 9.51
N LEU A 27 12.72 14.74 8.48
CA LEU A 27 13.04 14.06 7.24
C LEU A 27 14.51 13.63 7.20
N ILE A 28 14.73 12.36 6.86
CA ILE A 28 16.08 11.84 6.61
C ILE A 28 16.66 12.45 5.33
N TYR A 29 15.83 12.56 4.28
CA TYR A 29 16.15 13.14 2.97
C TYR A 29 15.35 14.42 2.73
N PRO A 30 15.87 15.39 1.95
CA PRO A 30 15.24 16.70 1.81
C PRO A 30 13.99 16.75 0.94
N ASN A 31 13.71 15.73 0.15
CA ASN A 31 12.64 15.75 -0.84
C ASN A 31 11.24 15.62 -0.20
N ILE A 32 10.31 16.50 -0.60
CA ILE A 32 8.89 16.47 -0.21
C ILE A 32 8.05 16.45 -1.48
N PHE A 33 7.29 15.38 -1.69
CA PHE A 33 6.41 15.23 -2.85
C PHE A 33 4.96 15.62 -2.51
N TYR A 34 4.46 15.20 -1.35
CA TYR A 34 3.09 15.47 -0.94
C TYR A 34 2.94 16.86 -0.35
N LYS A 35 1.82 17.53 -0.65
CA LYS A 35 1.50 18.84 -0.09
C LYS A 35 1.28 18.73 1.42
N LEU A 36 1.97 19.56 2.16
CA LEU A 36 1.85 19.69 3.61
C LEU A 36 1.32 21.08 3.97
N ASP A 37 0.55 21.17 5.05
CA ASP A 37 0.11 22.45 5.60
C ASP A 37 1.34 23.26 6.06
N SER A 38 1.31 24.57 5.85
CA SER A 38 2.43 25.48 6.16
C SER A 38 2.75 25.59 7.64
N ARG A 39 1.85 25.18 8.52
CA ARG A 39 2.02 25.17 9.97
C ARG A 39 2.84 23.98 10.48
N ILE A 40 3.10 22.98 9.63
CA ILE A 40 3.91 21.82 10.00
C ILE A 40 5.39 22.22 10.05
N ASN A 41 6.02 22.03 11.21
CA ASN A 41 7.44 22.29 11.42
C ASN A 41 8.30 21.21 10.77
N ILE A 42 9.10 21.55 9.76
CA ILE A 42 9.93 20.58 9.02
C ILE A 42 11.40 20.74 9.40
N THR A 43 12.04 19.64 9.78
CA THR A 43 13.46 19.54 10.06
C THR A 43 14.12 18.47 9.20
N HIS A 44 15.28 18.78 8.62
CA HIS A 44 16.03 17.86 7.75
C HIS A 44 17.29 17.33 8.44
N LEU A 45 17.49 16.00 8.42
CA LEU A 45 18.74 15.37 8.88
C LEU A 45 19.85 15.43 7.82
N ASN A 46 19.51 15.87 6.60
CA ASN A 46 20.42 16.13 5.48
C ASN A 46 21.31 14.92 5.14
N GLU A 47 20.71 13.76 4.97
CA GLU A 47 21.37 12.56 4.46
C GLU A 47 21.25 12.49 2.92
N ASP A 48 22.25 11.89 2.28
CA ASP A 48 22.26 11.70 0.82
C ASP A 48 21.41 10.48 0.43
N SER A 49 20.43 10.69 -0.43
CA SER A 49 19.58 9.61 -0.96
C SER A 49 20.31 8.71 -1.97
N CYS A 50 21.39 9.19 -2.59
CA CYS A 50 22.17 8.46 -3.60
C CYS A 50 23.21 7.50 -3.01
N GLU A 51 23.46 7.54 -1.70
CA GLU A 51 24.41 6.64 -1.04
C GLU A 51 24.05 5.16 -1.22
N SER A 52 25.07 4.30 -1.31
CA SER A 52 24.87 2.85 -1.39
C SER A 52 24.15 2.31 -0.14
N ARG A 53 23.43 1.19 -0.32
CA ARG A 53 22.69 0.54 0.79
C ARG A 53 23.60 0.19 1.98
N ALA A 54 24.82 -0.28 1.72
CA ALA A 54 25.80 -0.61 2.77
C ALA A 54 26.20 0.66 3.56
N LYS A 55 26.51 1.76 2.86
CA LYS A 55 26.86 3.03 3.49
C LYS A 55 25.71 3.59 4.33
N LYS A 56 24.47 3.48 3.83
CA LYS A 56 23.26 3.86 4.57
C LYS A 56 23.10 3.08 5.89
N LEU A 57 23.45 1.79 5.90
CA LEU A 57 23.42 0.97 7.13
C LEU A 57 24.56 1.35 8.11
N LEU A 58 25.78 1.55 7.63
CA LEU A 58 26.91 1.96 8.45
C LEU A 58 26.70 3.32 9.13
N ARG A 59 25.94 4.21 8.49
CA ARG A 59 25.63 5.56 9.03
C ARG A 59 24.47 5.58 10.03
N LEU A 60 23.77 4.46 10.28
CA LEU A 60 22.63 4.45 11.22
C LEU A 60 22.95 5.07 12.59
N PRO A 61 24.08 4.74 13.28
CA PRO A 61 24.38 5.35 14.57
C PRO A 61 24.57 6.87 14.51
N LEU A 62 25.21 7.35 13.43
CA LEU A 62 25.44 8.78 13.23
C LEU A 62 24.11 9.54 13.02
N VAL A 63 23.22 8.99 12.18
CA VAL A 63 21.91 9.60 11.90
C VAL A 63 21.02 9.51 13.14
N ALA A 64 21.09 8.42 13.91
CA ALA A 64 20.39 8.30 15.20
C ALA A 64 20.87 9.36 16.21
N LYS A 65 22.16 9.68 16.25
CA LYS A 65 22.69 10.77 17.06
C LYS A 65 22.14 12.14 16.62
N LYS A 66 22.07 12.40 15.30
CA LYS A 66 21.44 13.63 14.78
C LYS A 66 19.97 13.73 15.22
N LEU A 67 19.19 12.66 15.08
CA LEU A 67 17.80 12.62 15.54
C LEU A 67 17.72 12.86 17.06
N SER A 68 18.57 12.20 17.86
CA SER A 68 18.54 12.37 19.31
C SER A 68 18.83 13.82 19.76
N ASN A 69 19.68 14.56 19.01
CA ASN A 69 19.93 15.97 19.27
C ASN A 69 18.67 16.81 19.04
N VAL A 70 17.98 16.62 17.91
CA VAL A 70 16.71 17.30 17.62
C VAL A 70 15.65 16.98 18.69
N VAL A 71 15.54 15.69 19.08
CA VAL A 71 14.59 15.26 20.12
C VAL A 71 14.87 15.95 21.46
N LYS A 72 16.14 16.07 21.88
CA LYS A 72 16.54 16.76 23.13
C LYS A 72 16.32 18.27 23.04
N GLU A 73 16.71 18.88 21.92
CA GLU A 73 16.56 20.33 21.70
C GLU A 73 15.09 20.75 21.76
N ARG A 74 14.21 19.94 21.18
CA ARG A 74 12.76 20.20 21.15
C ARG A 74 12.00 19.59 22.33
N ASN A 75 12.68 18.87 23.20
CA ASN A 75 12.10 18.20 24.36
C ASN A 75 10.95 17.22 24.03
N PHE A 76 11.08 16.49 22.92
CA PHE A 76 10.08 15.51 22.53
C PHE A 76 10.14 14.28 23.44
N ASN A 77 8.98 13.86 23.96
CA ASN A 77 8.84 12.65 24.77
C ASN A 77 8.48 11.40 23.95
N LYS A 78 7.96 11.57 22.75
CA LYS A 78 7.57 10.50 21.83
C LYS A 78 8.03 10.81 20.41
N VAL A 79 8.44 9.78 19.66
CA VAL A 79 8.76 9.87 18.23
C VAL A 79 8.11 8.72 17.49
N VAL A 80 7.35 9.06 16.45
CA VAL A 80 6.73 8.09 15.54
C VAL A 80 7.54 8.03 14.26
N SER A 81 7.92 6.83 13.81
CA SER A 81 8.66 6.66 12.56
C SER A 81 7.95 5.72 11.60
N PHE A 82 8.11 5.98 10.31
CA PHE A 82 7.54 5.20 9.22
C PHE A 82 8.66 4.68 8.32
N LEU A 83 8.54 3.43 7.86
CA LEU A 83 9.52 2.71 7.05
C LEU A 83 10.75 2.21 7.82
N THR A 84 11.25 1.06 7.39
CA THR A 84 12.25 0.25 8.10
C THR A 84 13.50 1.03 8.51
N ARG A 85 14.07 1.87 7.62
CA ARG A 85 15.28 2.65 7.97
C ARG A 85 15.01 3.72 9.03
N ALA A 86 13.90 4.43 8.93
CA ALA A 86 13.50 5.42 9.92
C ALA A 86 13.21 4.74 11.28
N ASN A 87 12.63 3.54 11.26
CA ASN A 87 12.38 2.74 12.44
C ASN A 87 13.69 2.40 13.18
N TYR A 88 14.73 1.96 12.44
CA TYR A 88 16.05 1.72 13.05
C TYR A 88 16.63 2.98 13.69
N ILE A 89 16.58 4.11 12.99
CA ILE A 89 17.11 5.40 13.46
C ILE A 89 16.36 5.84 14.72
N ASN A 90 15.04 5.73 14.75
CA ASN A 90 14.21 6.10 15.89
C ASN A 90 14.56 5.25 17.12
N ILE A 91 14.60 3.91 16.98
CA ILE A 91 14.96 3.01 18.07
C ILE A 91 16.38 3.30 18.58
N LEU A 92 17.36 3.45 17.71
CA LEU A 92 18.75 3.73 18.12
C LEU A 92 18.88 5.11 18.79
N SER A 93 18.13 6.12 18.35
CA SER A 93 18.16 7.44 18.94
C SER A 93 17.59 7.48 20.36
N SER A 94 16.61 6.61 20.68
CA SER A 94 15.98 6.55 22.00
C SER A 94 16.94 6.12 23.11
N TYR A 95 17.99 5.37 22.81
CA TYR A 95 19.04 5.05 23.80
C TYR A 95 19.78 6.30 24.28
N ILE A 96 19.80 7.37 23.46
CA ILE A 96 20.50 8.64 23.76
C ILE A 96 19.53 9.68 24.34
N SER A 97 18.33 9.83 23.77
CA SER A 97 17.35 10.88 24.13
C SER A 97 16.22 10.40 25.03
N LYS A 98 16.11 9.07 25.28
CA LYS A 98 15.16 8.47 26.23
C LYS A 98 13.68 8.74 25.93
N HIS A 99 13.33 9.03 24.68
CA HIS A 99 11.95 9.20 24.25
C HIS A 99 11.25 7.84 24.04
N ARG A 100 9.94 7.82 24.10
CA ARG A 100 9.10 6.66 23.72
C ARG A 100 9.14 6.46 22.21
N THR A 101 9.44 5.25 21.76
CA THR A 101 9.56 4.92 20.34
C THR A 101 8.30 4.23 19.84
N ILE A 102 7.63 4.83 18.87
CA ILE A 102 6.56 4.19 18.11
C ILE A 102 7.07 4.02 16.68
N ILE A 103 7.04 2.80 16.18
CA ILE A 103 7.51 2.51 14.82
C ILE A 103 6.36 2.02 13.96
N SER A 104 6.37 2.33 12.66
CA SER A 104 5.37 1.84 11.73
C SER A 104 6.03 1.06 10.59
N GLU A 105 5.67 -0.22 10.45
CA GLU A 105 6.09 -1.07 9.34
C GLU A 105 4.99 -1.17 8.29
N ARG A 106 5.36 -0.94 7.03
CA ARG A 106 4.42 -0.74 5.92
C ARG A 106 4.50 -1.82 4.84
N ALA A 107 5.30 -2.85 5.06
CA ALA A 107 5.50 -3.98 4.16
C ALA A 107 5.66 -5.26 4.97
N MET A 108 5.66 -6.42 4.31
CA MET A 108 6.01 -7.71 4.93
C MET A 108 7.53 -7.91 4.91
N PRO A 109 8.24 -7.73 6.03
CA PRO A 109 9.70 -7.81 6.03
C PRO A 109 10.23 -9.20 5.65
N SER A 110 9.52 -10.28 5.98
CA SER A 110 9.92 -11.63 5.61
C SER A 110 10.02 -11.84 4.11
N LEU A 111 9.13 -11.19 3.33
CA LEU A 111 9.09 -11.24 1.87
C LEU A 111 9.96 -10.17 1.25
N GLN A 112 9.90 -8.93 1.75
CA GLN A 112 10.65 -7.79 1.23
C GLN A 112 12.17 -8.02 1.26
N TYR A 113 12.65 -8.67 2.32
CA TYR A 113 14.08 -8.93 2.55
C TYR A 113 14.46 -10.39 2.30
N ASN A 114 13.81 -11.04 1.31
CA ASN A 114 14.03 -12.48 1.09
C ASN A 114 15.29 -12.80 0.28
N TYR A 115 15.97 -11.81 -0.31
CA TYR A 115 17.10 -12.04 -1.22
C TYR A 115 18.38 -11.31 -0.81
N GLY A 116 19.50 -11.98 -1.02
CA GLY A 116 20.85 -11.43 -0.89
C GLY A 116 21.31 -11.13 0.53
N LEU A 117 22.57 -10.71 0.67
CA LEU A 117 23.19 -10.40 1.96
C LEU A 117 22.48 -9.22 2.66
N ASN A 118 22.07 -8.21 1.89
CA ASN A 118 21.34 -7.05 2.40
C ASN A 118 20.00 -7.44 3.02
N GLY A 119 19.30 -8.41 2.43
CA GLY A 119 18.07 -8.95 2.99
C GLY A 119 18.31 -9.64 4.33
N LYS A 120 19.34 -10.49 4.42
CA LYS A 120 19.72 -11.16 5.67
C LYS A 120 20.05 -10.17 6.79
N ILE A 121 20.81 -9.11 6.46
CA ILE A 121 21.16 -8.06 7.43
C ILE A 121 19.89 -7.33 7.91
N ASN A 122 18.97 -6.95 7.02
CA ASN A 122 17.73 -6.28 7.43
C ASN A 122 16.84 -7.19 8.29
N LYS A 123 16.67 -8.47 7.93
CA LYS A 123 15.95 -9.44 8.78
C LYS A 123 16.56 -9.55 10.17
N PHE A 124 17.88 -9.61 10.26
CA PHE A 124 18.59 -9.62 11.54
C PHE A 124 18.34 -8.32 12.33
N LEU A 125 18.48 -7.15 11.69
CA LEU A 125 18.25 -5.86 12.35
C LEU A 125 16.80 -5.70 12.83
N ILE A 126 15.80 -6.11 12.03
CA ILE A 126 14.39 -6.08 12.43
C ILE A 126 14.21 -6.96 13.67
N LYS A 127 14.68 -8.21 13.62
CA LYS A 127 14.57 -9.15 14.73
C LYS A 127 15.26 -8.65 16.01
N PHE A 128 16.39 -7.92 15.88
CA PHE A 128 17.15 -7.41 17.02
C PHE A 128 16.64 -6.07 17.56
N LEU A 129 16.13 -5.17 16.69
CA LEU A 129 15.76 -3.82 17.08
C LEU A 129 14.26 -3.66 17.38
N TYR A 130 13.35 -4.24 16.59
CA TYR A 130 11.93 -3.91 16.69
C TYR A 130 11.29 -4.24 18.04
N HIS A 131 11.76 -5.29 18.72
CA HIS A 131 11.32 -5.59 20.09
C HIS A 131 11.80 -4.58 21.15
N LYS A 132 12.63 -3.60 20.77
CA LYS A 132 13.06 -2.49 21.65
C LYS A 132 12.18 -1.25 21.46
N ALA A 133 11.32 -1.22 20.44
CA ALA A 133 10.34 -0.17 20.30
C ALA A 133 9.26 -0.30 21.39
N SER A 134 8.72 0.84 21.84
CA SER A 134 7.62 0.83 22.82
C SER A 134 6.32 0.32 22.19
N LEU A 135 6.17 0.50 20.88
CA LEU A 135 5.05 -0.01 20.10
C LEU A 135 5.44 -0.09 18.61
N CYS A 136 4.96 -1.12 17.93
CA CYS A 136 5.04 -1.27 16.49
C CYS A 136 3.63 -1.23 15.88
N ILE A 137 3.44 -0.43 14.84
CA ILE A 137 2.19 -0.32 14.06
C ILE A 137 2.40 -1.02 12.72
N ALA A 138 1.67 -2.09 12.46
CA ALA A 138 1.57 -2.71 11.15
C ALA A 138 0.40 -2.09 10.36
N ASN A 139 0.48 -2.07 9.03
CA ASN A 139 -0.60 -1.52 8.20
C ASN A 139 -1.64 -2.56 7.76
N SER A 140 -1.52 -3.80 8.23
CA SER A 140 -2.46 -4.90 7.99
C SER A 140 -2.30 -6.00 9.02
N GLN A 141 -3.34 -6.83 9.18
CA GLN A 141 -3.26 -8.02 10.03
C GLN A 141 -2.21 -9.02 9.51
N GLY A 142 -2.05 -9.13 8.18
CA GLY A 142 -1.01 -9.96 7.59
C GLY A 142 0.40 -9.49 7.92
N ASN A 143 0.67 -8.18 7.86
CA ASN A 143 1.96 -7.61 8.28
C ASN A 143 2.18 -7.75 9.79
N LYS A 144 1.14 -7.56 10.59
CA LYS A 144 1.18 -7.81 12.03
C LYS A 144 1.64 -9.24 12.30
N LYS A 145 0.98 -10.22 11.70
CA LYS A 145 1.33 -11.62 11.85
C LYS A 145 2.76 -11.95 11.37
N ASP A 146 3.20 -11.35 10.26
CA ASP A 146 4.58 -11.54 9.78
C ASP A 146 5.62 -11.07 10.81
N LEU A 147 5.37 -9.94 11.47
CA LEU A 147 6.24 -9.39 12.52
C LEU A 147 6.22 -10.25 13.80
N GLU A 148 5.06 -10.78 14.18
CA GLU A 148 4.92 -11.72 15.31
C GLU A 148 5.65 -13.04 15.04
N ASP A 149 5.32 -13.72 13.96
CA ASP A 149 5.79 -15.07 13.67
C ASP A 149 7.27 -15.13 13.28
N ASN A 150 7.74 -14.17 12.49
CA ASN A 150 9.10 -14.22 11.92
C ASN A 150 10.12 -13.35 12.66
N PHE A 151 9.69 -12.36 13.44
CA PHE A 151 10.57 -11.40 14.09
C PHE A 151 10.35 -11.27 15.59
N ALA A 152 9.39 -11.99 16.17
CA ALA A 152 9.07 -12.01 17.59
C ALA A 152 8.78 -10.61 18.18
N VAL A 153 8.12 -9.74 17.43
CA VAL A 153 7.65 -8.43 17.90
C VAL A 153 6.39 -8.64 18.72
N ILE A 154 6.36 -8.12 19.96
CA ILE A 154 5.28 -8.38 20.93
C ILE A 154 4.32 -7.20 21.02
N ASP A 155 4.83 -5.98 21.23
CA ASP A 155 4.02 -4.77 21.36
C ASP A 155 3.63 -4.28 19.95
N LEU A 156 2.51 -4.82 19.44
CA LEU A 156 2.16 -4.70 18.03
C LEU A 156 0.65 -4.53 17.82
N VAL A 157 0.29 -3.47 17.10
CA VAL A 157 -1.08 -3.21 16.68
C VAL A 157 -1.17 -3.15 15.15
N SER A 158 -2.37 -3.34 14.62
CA SER A 158 -2.63 -3.14 13.19
C SER A 158 -3.52 -1.94 12.98
N ILE A 159 -3.06 -0.94 12.25
CA ILE A 159 -3.83 0.22 11.81
C ILE A 159 -3.69 0.35 10.30
N PRO A 160 -4.77 0.23 9.53
CA PRO A 160 -4.72 0.34 8.09
C PRO A 160 -4.37 1.75 7.60
N ASN A 161 -4.19 1.91 6.30
CA ASN A 161 -3.95 3.21 5.71
C ASN A 161 -5.21 4.06 5.70
N PRO A 162 -5.14 5.38 6.01
CA PRO A 162 -6.26 6.31 5.86
C PRO A 162 -6.48 6.70 4.40
N PHE A 163 -7.76 6.85 4.03
CA PHE A 163 -8.18 7.31 2.71
C PHE A 163 -9.17 8.45 2.81
N ASP A 164 -8.93 9.50 2.05
CA ASP A 164 -9.89 10.59 1.83
C ASP A 164 -10.88 10.13 0.75
N ILE A 165 -12.00 9.55 1.20
CA ILE A 165 -13.01 8.94 0.34
C ILE A 165 -13.77 10.02 -0.44
N GLU A 166 -14.01 11.19 0.17
CA GLU A 166 -14.65 12.32 -0.50
C GLU A 166 -13.79 12.86 -1.64
N LEU A 167 -12.51 13.08 -1.39
CA LEU A 167 -11.57 13.53 -2.43
C LEU A 167 -11.47 12.51 -3.57
N ILE A 168 -11.41 11.20 -3.27
CA ILE A 168 -11.39 10.16 -4.30
C ILE A 168 -12.68 10.23 -5.14
N SER A 169 -13.84 10.38 -4.50
CA SER A 169 -15.13 10.51 -5.18
C SER A 169 -15.17 11.77 -6.07
N GLU A 170 -14.70 12.92 -5.57
CA GLU A 170 -14.61 14.14 -6.35
C GLU A 170 -13.71 13.98 -7.59
N LEU A 171 -12.52 13.43 -7.39
CA LEU A 171 -11.55 13.20 -8.47
C LEU A 171 -12.06 12.16 -9.49
N SER A 172 -12.84 11.18 -9.05
CA SER A 172 -13.42 10.15 -9.92
C SER A 172 -14.46 10.71 -10.90
N ASN A 173 -15.10 11.83 -10.55
CA ASN A 173 -16.08 12.51 -11.41
C ASN A 173 -15.45 13.46 -12.43
N GLN A 174 -14.14 13.67 -12.41
CA GLN A 174 -13.47 14.51 -13.38
C GLN A 174 -13.56 13.90 -14.79
N TYR A 175 -13.81 14.77 -15.77
CA TYR A 175 -13.87 14.34 -17.17
C TYR A 175 -12.51 13.85 -17.66
N ILE A 176 -12.54 12.72 -18.37
CA ILE A 176 -11.40 12.23 -19.15
C ILE A 176 -11.85 11.88 -20.57
N ASP A 177 -11.03 12.20 -21.54
CA ASP A 177 -11.24 11.82 -22.93
C ASP A 177 -10.67 10.41 -23.17
N ILE A 178 -11.50 9.41 -22.91
CA ILE A 178 -11.21 8.00 -23.21
C ILE A 178 -12.45 7.32 -23.73
N GLU A 179 -12.34 6.72 -24.90
CA GLU A 179 -13.43 5.96 -25.49
C GLU A 179 -13.50 4.56 -24.88
N LYS A 180 -14.70 4.21 -24.39
CA LYS A 180 -15.02 2.88 -23.89
C LYS A 180 -16.01 2.20 -24.83
N LYS A 181 -15.59 1.11 -25.50
CA LYS A 181 -16.40 0.40 -26.50
C LYS A 181 -17.05 -0.86 -25.96
N LYS A 182 -16.36 -1.52 -25.04
CA LYS A 182 -16.74 -2.84 -24.48
C LYS A 182 -16.71 -2.83 -22.97
N PHE A 183 -17.07 -3.94 -22.36
CA PHE A 183 -16.80 -4.18 -20.96
C PHE A 183 -15.30 -4.00 -20.69
N THR A 184 -14.96 -3.15 -19.73
CA THR A 184 -13.57 -2.72 -19.52
C THR A 184 -13.10 -3.09 -18.13
N PHE A 185 -12.11 -3.97 -18.08
CA PHE A 185 -11.33 -4.21 -16.88
C PHE A 185 -10.23 -3.17 -16.72
N ILE A 186 -9.91 -2.83 -15.48
CA ILE A 186 -8.81 -1.91 -15.18
C ILE A 186 -7.94 -2.45 -14.06
N THR A 187 -6.65 -2.20 -14.17
CA THR A 187 -5.66 -2.46 -13.10
C THR A 187 -4.72 -1.27 -12.94
N ILE A 188 -4.28 -1.03 -11.70
CA ILE A 188 -3.34 0.05 -11.37
C ILE A 188 -2.20 -0.52 -10.54
N GLY A 189 -0.97 -0.27 -10.97
CA GLY A 189 0.20 -0.71 -10.21
C GLY A 189 1.51 -0.50 -10.93
N ARG A 190 2.61 -0.62 -10.19
CA ARG A 190 3.94 -0.58 -10.78
C ARG A 190 4.14 -1.78 -11.72
N LEU A 191 4.69 -1.55 -12.90
CA LEU A 191 4.92 -2.61 -13.88
C LEU A 191 6.17 -3.42 -13.50
N ASP A 192 5.98 -4.33 -12.52
CA ASP A 192 7.02 -5.22 -11.99
C ASP A 192 6.48 -6.66 -11.80
N ASN A 193 7.37 -7.60 -11.46
CA ASN A 193 7.03 -9.01 -11.25
C ASN A 193 6.08 -9.23 -10.05
N GLY A 194 6.08 -8.35 -9.07
CA GLY A 194 5.23 -8.45 -7.88
C GLY A 194 3.77 -8.23 -8.21
N LYS A 195 3.47 -7.24 -9.05
CA LYS A 195 2.11 -6.88 -9.49
C LYS A 195 1.55 -7.81 -10.57
N ASN A 196 2.40 -8.56 -11.26
CA ASN A 196 2.04 -9.68 -12.15
C ASN A 196 0.96 -9.34 -13.20
N HIS A 197 1.10 -8.18 -13.87
CA HIS A 197 0.16 -7.77 -14.93
C HIS A 197 0.07 -8.78 -16.07
N LYS A 198 1.13 -9.59 -16.28
CA LYS A 198 1.13 -10.68 -17.25
C LYS A 198 -0.01 -11.67 -17.02
N LEU A 199 -0.32 -12.01 -15.74
CA LEU A 199 -1.42 -12.89 -15.40
C LEU A 199 -2.77 -12.35 -15.90
N ILE A 200 -3.00 -11.03 -15.82
CA ILE A 200 -4.24 -10.39 -16.28
C ILE A 200 -4.30 -10.44 -17.82
N ILE A 201 -3.17 -10.16 -18.49
CA ILE A 201 -3.07 -10.23 -19.96
C ILE A 201 -3.35 -11.65 -20.47
N ASP A 202 -2.81 -12.67 -19.79
CA ASP A 202 -3.07 -14.08 -20.13
C ASP A 202 -4.54 -14.45 -19.89
N ALA A 203 -5.16 -13.91 -18.84
CA ALA A 203 -6.56 -14.22 -18.52
C ALA A 203 -7.53 -13.59 -19.51
N ILE A 204 -7.28 -12.35 -19.99
CA ILE A 204 -8.21 -11.63 -20.87
C ILE A 204 -8.13 -12.09 -22.32
N LYS A 205 -7.13 -12.87 -22.71
CA LYS A 205 -6.88 -13.26 -24.10
C LYS A 205 -8.14 -13.70 -24.84
N ASP A 206 -8.94 -14.60 -24.22
CA ASP A 206 -10.09 -15.25 -24.83
C ASP A 206 -11.43 -14.62 -24.36
N ILE A 207 -11.42 -13.44 -23.74
CA ILE A 207 -12.59 -12.73 -23.22
C ILE A 207 -12.94 -11.57 -24.17
N ASP A 208 -14.20 -11.37 -24.52
CA ASP A 208 -14.64 -10.20 -25.30
C ASP A 208 -14.82 -8.97 -24.40
N ALA A 209 -13.70 -8.39 -23.95
CA ALA A 209 -13.64 -7.21 -23.12
C ALA A 209 -12.29 -6.50 -23.30
N ASP A 210 -12.20 -5.25 -22.88
CA ASP A 210 -10.98 -4.43 -22.91
C ASP A 210 -10.25 -4.46 -21.57
N LEU A 211 -8.93 -4.18 -21.59
CA LEU A 211 -8.11 -4.06 -20.39
C LEU A 211 -7.31 -2.77 -20.42
N TRP A 212 -7.49 -1.94 -19.40
CA TRP A 212 -6.68 -0.77 -19.15
C TRP A 212 -5.67 -1.05 -18.04
N ILE A 213 -4.39 -0.77 -18.32
CA ILE A 213 -3.29 -0.92 -17.35
C ILE A 213 -2.69 0.46 -17.09
N ILE A 214 -2.84 0.97 -15.87
CA ILE A 214 -2.27 2.24 -15.42
C ILE A 214 -1.05 1.96 -14.55
N GLY A 215 0.07 2.56 -14.92
CA GLY A 215 1.32 2.45 -14.18
C GLY A 215 2.55 2.58 -15.05
N ASP A 216 3.70 2.52 -14.42
CA ASP A 216 5.01 2.51 -15.06
C ASP A 216 5.96 1.59 -14.28
N GLY A 217 7.05 1.16 -14.88
CA GLY A 217 8.05 0.31 -14.26
C GLY A 217 8.92 -0.45 -15.25
N ASP A 218 9.86 -1.24 -14.69
CA ASP A 218 10.91 -1.92 -15.46
C ASP A 218 10.38 -2.90 -16.52
N LEU A 219 9.17 -3.43 -16.31
CA LEU A 219 8.55 -4.39 -17.25
C LEU A 219 7.73 -3.75 -18.35
N LYS A 220 7.66 -2.42 -18.47
CA LYS A 220 6.82 -1.73 -19.47
C LYS A 220 7.09 -2.21 -20.89
N GLY A 221 8.36 -2.21 -21.30
CA GLY A 221 8.76 -2.66 -22.64
C GLY A 221 8.45 -4.15 -22.89
N ASN A 222 8.70 -4.97 -21.87
CA ASN A 222 8.41 -6.40 -21.96
C ASN A 222 6.91 -6.66 -22.12
N LEU A 223 6.05 -5.96 -21.36
CA LEU A 223 4.60 -6.08 -21.45
C LEU A 223 4.07 -5.58 -22.80
N GLN A 224 4.63 -4.47 -23.34
CA GLN A 224 4.28 -3.98 -24.68
C GLN A 224 4.56 -5.02 -25.76
N ASN A 225 5.74 -5.64 -25.73
CA ASN A 225 6.10 -6.69 -26.68
C ASN A 225 5.19 -7.92 -26.51
N TYR A 226 4.94 -8.33 -25.27
CA TYR A 226 4.07 -9.47 -24.97
C TYR A 226 2.64 -9.28 -25.46
N ILE A 227 2.07 -8.08 -25.31
CA ILE A 227 0.74 -7.73 -25.85
C ILE A 227 0.72 -7.86 -27.39
N LYS A 228 1.79 -7.40 -28.06
CA LYS A 228 1.92 -7.52 -29.53
C LYS A 228 2.06 -8.97 -30.00
N GLU A 229 2.89 -9.77 -29.32
CA GLU A 229 3.09 -11.19 -29.62
C GLU A 229 1.79 -12.01 -29.49
N LEU A 230 0.91 -11.61 -28.58
CA LEU A 230 -0.40 -12.21 -28.41
C LEU A 230 -1.51 -11.62 -29.30
N GLU A 231 -1.18 -10.63 -30.15
CA GLU A 231 -2.13 -9.91 -31.01
C GLU A 231 -3.27 -9.23 -30.24
N LEU A 232 -2.97 -8.71 -29.02
CA LEU A 232 -3.95 -8.09 -28.13
C LEU A 232 -3.89 -6.54 -28.14
N SER A 233 -3.20 -5.92 -29.08
CA SER A 233 -2.97 -4.46 -29.11
C SER A 233 -4.25 -3.61 -29.18
N ASP A 234 -5.31 -4.15 -29.79
CA ASP A 234 -6.62 -3.47 -29.91
C ASP A 234 -7.47 -3.60 -28.63
N LYS A 235 -7.10 -4.50 -27.73
CA LYS A 235 -7.86 -4.88 -26.52
C LYS A 235 -7.17 -4.45 -25.23
N VAL A 236 -5.84 -4.48 -25.17
CA VAL A 236 -5.05 -4.18 -23.97
C VAL A 236 -4.27 -2.89 -24.14
N GLN A 237 -4.55 -1.90 -23.30
CA GLN A 237 -3.94 -0.58 -23.37
C GLN A 237 -3.05 -0.32 -22.14
N LEU A 238 -1.76 -0.08 -22.38
CA LEU A 238 -0.83 0.44 -21.35
C LEU A 238 -0.94 1.98 -21.33
N LEU A 239 -1.73 2.51 -20.40
CA LEU A 239 -2.05 3.93 -20.32
C LEU A 239 -0.95 4.79 -19.70
N GLY A 240 0.13 4.17 -19.19
CA GLY A 240 1.19 4.86 -18.46
C GLY A 240 0.73 5.36 -17.09
N LYS A 241 1.59 6.13 -16.43
CA LYS A 241 1.25 6.77 -15.15
C LYS A 241 0.25 7.90 -15.36
N LYS A 242 -0.80 8.00 -14.54
CA LYS A 242 -1.79 9.07 -14.54
C LYS A 242 -1.72 9.86 -13.25
N GLU A 243 -1.92 11.18 -13.34
CA GLU A 243 -2.01 12.07 -12.16
C GLU A 243 -3.30 11.81 -11.39
N ASN A 244 -4.42 11.70 -12.10
CA ASN A 244 -5.70 11.30 -11.53
C ASN A 244 -6.13 9.93 -12.08
N PRO A 245 -5.79 8.81 -11.41
CA PRO A 245 -6.22 7.48 -11.83
C PRO A 245 -7.70 7.19 -11.50
N PHE A 246 -8.31 7.96 -10.59
CA PHE A 246 -9.67 7.72 -10.12
C PHE A 246 -10.72 7.99 -11.22
N SER A 247 -10.48 8.98 -12.08
CA SER A 247 -11.34 9.25 -13.24
C SER A 247 -11.34 8.09 -14.25
N PHE A 248 -10.27 7.31 -14.35
CA PHE A 248 -10.22 6.09 -15.15
C PHE A 248 -10.93 4.92 -14.44
N LEU A 249 -10.77 4.82 -13.11
CA LEU A 249 -11.49 3.82 -12.32
C LEU A 249 -12.99 3.96 -12.51
N SER A 250 -13.53 5.16 -12.37
CA SER A 250 -14.99 5.41 -12.50
C SER A 250 -15.56 5.11 -13.89
N LYS A 251 -14.72 5.05 -14.93
CA LYS A 251 -15.14 4.70 -16.29
C LYS A 251 -15.07 3.21 -16.60
N ALA A 252 -14.30 2.44 -15.83
CA ALA A 252 -14.20 1.00 -16.00
C ALA A 252 -15.40 0.26 -15.39
N ASP A 253 -15.51 -1.05 -15.67
CA ASP A 253 -16.61 -1.90 -15.16
C ASP A 253 -16.17 -2.80 -13.99
N CYS A 254 -14.88 -3.15 -13.93
CA CYS A 254 -14.35 -4.03 -12.91
C CYS A 254 -12.85 -3.79 -12.71
N PHE A 255 -12.42 -3.73 -11.46
CA PHE A 255 -11.00 -3.69 -11.11
C PHE A 255 -10.44 -5.10 -10.99
N VAL A 256 -9.28 -5.37 -11.61
CA VAL A 256 -8.58 -6.66 -11.53
C VAL A 256 -7.22 -6.48 -10.89
N PHE A 257 -6.93 -7.27 -9.87
CA PHE A 257 -5.69 -7.22 -9.12
C PHE A 257 -5.02 -8.60 -9.10
N ALA A 258 -3.77 -8.69 -9.54
CA ALA A 258 -3.08 -9.96 -9.77
C ALA A 258 -1.78 -10.12 -8.98
N SER A 259 -1.55 -9.30 -7.94
CA SER A 259 -0.31 -9.30 -7.18
C SER A 259 0.00 -10.65 -6.56
N ASN A 260 1.28 -10.98 -6.52
CA ASN A 260 1.79 -12.20 -5.88
C ASN A 260 1.96 -12.03 -4.36
N ASN A 261 2.18 -10.81 -3.89
CA ASN A 261 2.35 -10.45 -2.48
C ASN A 261 2.13 -8.96 -2.27
N GLU A 262 1.62 -8.58 -1.11
CA GLU A 262 1.36 -7.20 -0.70
C GLU A 262 1.66 -6.99 0.78
N GLY A 263 1.74 -5.73 1.18
CA GLY A 263 1.62 -5.33 2.58
C GLY A 263 0.17 -4.93 2.90
N PHE A 264 -0.30 -3.88 2.22
CA PHE A 264 -1.68 -3.43 2.19
C PHE A 264 -1.95 -2.75 0.83
N PRO A 265 -2.74 -3.36 -0.06
CA PRO A 265 -2.93 -2.87 -1.43
C PRO A 265 -3.90 -1.69 -1.48
N ASN A 266 -3.38 -0.47 -1.37
CA ASN A 266 -4.15 0.78 -1.40
C ASN A 266 -5.12 0.85 -2.58
N VAL A 267 -4.70 0.36 -3.74
CA VAL A 267 -5.49 0.39 -4.98
C VAL A 267 -6.82 -0.37 -4.89
N LEU A 268 -6.96 -1.34 -3.98
CA LEU A 268 -8.24 -2.01 -3.73
C LEU A 268 -9.22 -1.07 -3.01
N ILE A 269 -8.74 -0.28 -2.03
CA ILE A 269 -9.58 0.71 -1.36
C ILE A 269 -9.95 1.85 -2.31
N GLU A 270 -9.00 2.27 -3.15
CA GLU A 270 -9.23 3.28 -4.20
C GLU A 270 -10.30 2.81 -5.20
N ALA A 271 -10.26 1.54 -5.62
CA ALA A 271 -11.28 0.95 -6.49
C ALA A 271 -12.65 0.84 -5.79
N LEU A 272 -12.68 0.42 -4.50
CA LEU A 272 -13.91 0.41 -3.70
C LEU A 272 -14.52 1.81 -3.54
N ALA A 273 -13.68 2.84 -3.33
CA ALA A 273 -14.13 4.22 -3.23
C ALA A 273 -14.69 4.79 -4.55
N CYS A 274 -14.25 4.22 -5.69
CA CYS A 274 -14.83 4.49 -7.01
C CYS A 274 -16.01 3.55 -7.36
N GLU A 275 -16.57 2.84 -6.38
CA GLU A 275 -17.68 1.88 -6.53
C GLU A 275 -17.44 0.79 -7.58
N LEU A 276 -16.18 0.35 -7.75
CA LEU A 276 -15.85 -0.70 -8.71
C LEU A 276 -15.95 -2.08 -8.07
N PRO A 277 -16.63 -3.04 -8.74
CA PRO A 277 -16.48 -4.48 -8.43
C PRO A 277 -15.03 -4.91 -8.56
N ILE A 278 -14.57 -5.78 -7.67
CA ILE A 278 -13.15 -6.17 -7.60
C ILE A 278 -12.99 -7.68 -7.79
N ILE A 279 -12.02 -8.05 -8.62
CA ILE A 279 -11.42 -9.38 -8.65
C ILE A 279 -9.99 -9.25 -8.17
N SER A 280 -9.57 -10.03 -7.18
CA SER A 280 -8.21 -9.99 -6.66
C SER A 280 -7.64 -11.39 -6.48
N THR A 281 -6.35 -11.53 -6.75
CA THR A 281 -5.63 -12.70 -6.22
C THR A 281 -5.65 -12.67 -4.69
N ASP A 282 -5.81 -13.85 -4.08
CA ASP A 282 -5.74 -14.04 -2.63
C ASP A 282 -4.26 -14.15 -2.19
N CYS A 283 -3.47 -13.12 -2.53
CA CYS A 283 -2.09 -13.09 -2.09
C CYS A 283 -1.99 -12.80 -0.59
N GLN A 284 -0.91 -13.24 0.00
CA GLN A 284 -0.67 -13.06 1.42
C GLN A 284 -0.67 -11.58 1.77
N SER A 285 -1.43 -11.22 2.80
CA SER A 285 -1.68 -9.88 3.31
C SER A 285 -2.46 -8.93 2.39
N GLY A 286 -3.49 -8.33 2.93
CA GLY A 286 -4.27 -7.24 2.35
C GLY A 286 -5.52 -7.65 1.58
N PRO A 287 -5.48 -8.38 0.45
CA PRO A 287 -6.68 -8.61 -0.34
C PRO A 287 -7.81 -9.29 0.43
N ARG A 288 -7.52 -10.38 1.17
CA ARG A 288 -8.51 -11.07 2.01
C ARG A 288 -9.03 -10.17 3.13
N GLU A 289 -8.15 -9.43 3.78
CA GLU A 289 -8.50 -8.47 4.82
C GLU A 289 -9.45 -7.37 4.33
N ILE A 290 -9.29 -6.96 3.08
CA ILE A 290 -10.13 -5.94 2.45
C ILE A 290 -11.45 -6.52 1.93
N LEU A 291 -11.41 -7.62 1.18
CA LEU A 291 -12.57 -8.13 0.47
C LEU A 291 -13.38 -9.16 1.26
N ALA A 292 -12.77 -9.84 2.22
CA ALA A 292 -13.37 -10.91 3.03
C ALA A 292 -13.05 -10.77 4.54
N PRO A 293 -13.34 -9.60 5.18
CA PRO A 293 -12.86 -9.28 6.53
C PRO A 293 -13.34 -10.24 7.62
N ASN A 294 -14.45 -10.95 7.39
CA ASN A 294 -15.06 -11.90 8.34
C ASN A 294 -14.57 -13.34 8.15
N THR A 295 -13.50 -13.55 7.39
CA THR A 295 -12.92 -14.87 7.13
C THR A 295 -11.58 -15.05 7.84
N ASN A 296 -11.05 -16.28 7.80
CA ASN A 296 -9.74 -16.57 8.38
C ASN A 296 -8.62 -15.90 7.55
N MET A 297 -7.98 -14.88 8.09
CA MET A 297 -6.90 -14.12 7.43
C MET A 297 -5.64 -14.95 7.16
N ASN A 298 -5.50 -16.11 7.79
CA ASN A 298 -4.38 -17.04 7.57
C ASN A 298 -4.65 -18.03 6.43
N PHE A 299 -5.87 -18.04 5.92
CA PHE A 299 -6.23 -18.89 4.79
C PHE A 299 -5.82 -18.22 3.48
N GLN A 300 -5.33 -19.01 2.54
CA GLN A 300 -5.04 -18.60 1.18
C GLN A 300 -5.61 -19.61 0.21
N LEU A 301 -6.32 -19.13 -0.81
CA LEU A 301 -6.91 -19.96 -1.84
C LEU A 301 -5.87 -20.71 -2.66
N LYS A 302 -6.12 -22.00 -2.94
CA LYS A 302 -5.22 -22.84 -3.74
C LYS A 302 -5.88 -23.31 -5.05
N ASN A 303 -7.17 -23.65 -5.04
CA ASN A 303 -7.78 -24.39 -6.14
C ASN A 303 -9.07 -23.77 -6.68
N ASN A 304 -9.78 -22.95 -5.93
CA ASN A 304 -11.09 -22.42 -6.31
C ASN A 304 -11.14 -20.90 -6.21
N ILE A 305 -12.15 -20.29 -6.83
CA ILE A 305 -12.51 -18.90 -6.57
C ILE A 305 -13.39 -18.83 -5.32
N GLU A 306 -13.40 -17.70 -4.65
CA GLU A 306 -14.27 -17.41 -3.51
C GLU A 306 -15.05 -16.13 -3.80
N LEU A 307 -16.38 -16.23 -3.78
CA LEU A 307 -17.25 -15.06 -3.79
C LEU A 307 -17.32 -14.53 -2.37
N THR A 308 -16.79 -13.35 -2.15
CA THR A 308 -16.73 -12.72 -0.84
C THR A 308 -17.78 -11.62 -0.71
N LEU A 309 -17.83 -10.91 0.41
CA LEU A 309 -18.78 -9.83 0.60
C LEU A 309 -18.49 -8.62 -0.32
N TYR A 310 -17.21 -8.37 -0.64
CA TYR A 310 -16.79 -7.16 -1.35
C TYR A 310 -16.05 -7.41 -2.67
N GLY A 311 -16.09 -8.63 -3.18
CA GLY A 311 -15.44 -8.97 -4.45
C GLY A 311 -15.22 -10.47 -4.65
N ILE A 312 -14.38 -10.83 -5.60
CA ILE A 312 -13.96 -12.21 -5.86
C ILE A 312 -12.49 -12.38 -5.52
N LEU A 313 -12.16 -13.40 -4.72
CA LEU A 313 -10.80 -13.84 -4.50
C LEU A 313 -10.47 -15.05 -5.40
N THR A 314 -9.26 -15.03 -5.98
CA THR A 314 -8.74 -16.10 -6.84
C THR A 314 -7.38 -16.59 -6.31
N PRO A 315 -6.99 -17.85 -6.58
CA PRO A 315 -5.63 -18.30 -6.30
C PRO A 315 -4.59 -17.44 -7.02
N ILE A 316 -3.42 -17.25 -6.39
CA ILE A 316 -2.28 -16.60 -7.04
C ILE A 316 -1.77 -17.42 -8.22
N LYS A 317 -1.31 -16.75 -9.30
CA LYS A 317 -0.70 -17.39 -10.49
C LYS A 317 -1.61 -18.37 -11.25
N ASP A 318 -2.91 -18.32 -11.02
CA ASP A 318 -3.89 -19.19 -11.70
C ASP A 318 -4.67 -18.39 -12.74
N VAL A 319 -4.25 -18.50 -14.01
CA VAL A 319 -4.86 -17.81 -15.16
C VAL A 319 -6.31 -18.24 -15.35
N GLU A 320 -6.61 -19.55 -15.22
CA GLU A 320 -7.95 -20.08 -15.48
C GLU A 320 -8.97 -19.63 -14.44
N LYS A 321 -8.57 -19.57 -13.17
CA LYS A 321 -9.45 -19.07 -12.11
C LYS A 321 -9.67 -17.56 -12.23
N LEU A 322 -8.64 -16.80 -12.62
CA LEU A 322 -8.78 -15.39 -12.91
C LEU A 322 -9.71 -15.16 -14.10
N ARG A 323 -9.53 -15.88 -15.21
CA ARG A 323 -10.40 -15.84 -16.40
C ARG A 323 -11.84 -16.18 -16.04
N LYS A 324 -12.07 -17.25 -15.28
CA LYS A 324 -13.40 -17.62 -14.79
C LYS A 324 -14.06 -16.49 -14.01
N SER A 325 -13.32 -15.81 -13.13
CA SER A 325 -13.84 -14.69 -12.35
C SER A 325 -14.14 -13.47 -13.23
N MET A 326 -13.33 -13.23 -14.26
CA MET A 326 -13.56 -12.15 -15.22
C MET A 326 -14.83 -12.41 -16.04
N ASN A 327 -15.02 -13.63 -16.56
CA ASN A 327 -16.27 -14.02 -17.27
C ASN A 327 -17.49 -13.86 -16.36
N LEU A 328 -17.41 -14.33 -15.12
CA LEU A 328 -18.50 -14.19 -14.16
C LEU A 328 -18.89 -12.71 -13.94
N MET A 329 -17.90 -11.81 -13.92
CA MET A 329 -18.17 -10.37 -13.82
C MET A 329 -18.81 -9.78 -15.08
N ILE A 330 -18.59 -10.35 -16.25
CA ILE A 330 -19.26 -9.93 -17.49
C ILE A 330 -20.70 -10.46 -17.52
N ASP A 331 -20.90 -11.73 -17.18
CA ASP A 331 -22.16 -12.42 -17.37
C ASP A 331 -23.19 -12.11 -16.27
N ASP A 332 -22.74 -11.96 -15.01
CA ASP A 332 -23.64 -11.74 -13.87
C ASP A 332 -23.74 -10.27 -13.47
N LYS A 333 -24.66 -9.56 -14.13
CA LYS A 333 -24.96 -8.15 -13.81
C LYS A 333 -25.48 -7.95 -12.38
N LYS A 334 -26.19 -8.93 -11.83
CA LYS A 334 -26.72 -8.84 -10.47
C LYS A 334 -25.59 -8.90 -9.44
N LEU A 335 -24.66 -9.82 -9.64
CA LEU A 335 -23.47 -9.94 -8.80
C LEU A 335 -22.63 -8.64 -8.83
N ARG A 336 -22.41 -8.08 -10.03
CA ARG A 336 -21.70 -6.79 -10.18
C ARG A 336 -22.37 -5.66 -9.41
N ASN A 337 -23.70 -5.54 -9.54
CA ASN A 337 -24.45 -4.49 -8.85
C ASN A 337 -24.36 -4.67 -7.33
N ASN A 338 -24.45 -5.88 -6.82
CA ASN A 338 -24.29 -6.15 -5.38
C ASN A 338 -22.89 -5.71 -4.88
N PHE A 339 -21.84 -6.04 -5.62
CA PHE A 339 -20.49 -5.61 -5.24
C PHE A 339 -20.34 -4.09 -5.31
N LYS A 340 -20.91 -3.44 -6.31
CA LYS A 340 -20.92 -1.98 -6.43
C LYS A 340 -21.60 -1.31 -5.23
N GLU A 341 -22.76 -1.80 -4.82
CA GLU A 341 -23.51 -1.26 -3.66
C GLU A 341 -22.74 -1.44 -2.34
N CYS A 342 -22.01 -2.54 -2.18
CA CYS A 342 -21.22 -2.80 -0.98
C CYS A 342 -19.86 -2.07 -0.97
N SER A 343 -19.35 -1.63 -2.13
CA SER A 343 -18.00 -1.09 -2.27
C SER A 343 -17.78 0.16 -1.42
N ILE A 344 -18.65 1.14 -1.52
CA ILE A 344 -18.51 2.40 -0.78
C ILE A 344 -18.64 2.22 0.73
N GLN A 345 -19.49 1.28 1.17
CA GLN A 345 -19.61 0.92 2.58
C GLN A 345 -18.25 0.40 3.10
N ARG A 346 -17.62 -0.49 2.33
CA ARG A 346 -16.31 -1.03 2.71
C ARG A 346 -15.20 0.01 2.65
N ALA A 347 -15.17 0.89 1.65
CA ALA A 347 -14.21 1.98 1.56
C ALA A 347 -14.28 2.90 2.79
N ASN A 348 -15.47 3.18 3.31
CA ASN A 348 -15.70 3.99 4.51
C ASN A 348 -15.09 3.42 5.79
N ASP A 349 -14.79 2.11 5.83
CA ASP A 349 -14.04 1.55 6.97
C ASP A 349 -12.61 2.08 7.07
N PHE A 350 -12.08 2.64 5.98
CA PHE A 350 -10.73 3.17 5.86
C PHE A 350 -10.69 4.71 5.76
N ARG A 351 -11.80 5.40 6.09
CA ARG A 351 -11.86 6.87 6.06
C ARG A 351 -10.82 7.50 6.97
N VAL A 352 -10.31 8.63 6.52
CA VAL A 352 -9.30 9.42 7.25
C VAL A 352 -9.74 9.64 8.70
N GLU A 353 -10.97 10.09 8.94
CA GLU A 353 -11.46 10.45 10.28
C GLU A 353 -11.49 9.25 11.24
N LYS A 354 -11.77 8.05 10.73
CA LYS A 354 -11.78 6.82 11.52
C LYS A 354 -10.36 6.37 11.87
N ILE A 355 -9.50 6.31 10.86
CA ILE A 355 -8.12 5.84 11.04
C ILE A 355 -7.29 6.81 11.88
N ILE A 356 -7.51 8.13 11.73
CA ILE A 356 -6.85 9.13 12.57
C ILE A 356 -7.15 8.93 14.05
N LYS A 357 -8.40 8.63 14.41
CA LYS A 357 -8.77 8.34 15.80
C LYS A 357 -8.01 7.14 16.36
N GLU A 358 -7.85 6.06 15.58
CA GLU A 358 -7.05 4.89 15.97
C GLU A 358 -5.58 5.28 16.23
N TYR A 359 -5.00 6.15 15.39
CA TYR A 359 -3.66 6.68 15.62
C TYR A 359 -3.59 7.60 16.85
N GLU A 360 -4.57 8.49 17.04
CA GLU A 360 -4.64 9.39 18.20
C GLU A 360 -4.71 8.61 19.52
N GLU A 361 -5.55 7.57 19.60
CA GLU A 361 -5.66 6.69 20.76
C GLU A 361 -4.31 6.07 21.14
N ILE A 362 -3.49 5.72 20.18
CA ILE A 362 -2.18 5.10 20.41
C ILE A 362 -1.08 6.12 20.72
N ILE A 363 -1.08 7.25 19.99
CA ILE A 363 -0.02 8.25 20.10
C ILE A 363 -0.24 9.14 21.32
N CYS A 364 -1.50 9.46 21.66
CA CYS A 364 -1.83 10.37 22.76
C CYS A 364 -1.92 9.69 24.13
N ILE A 365 -1.94 8.36 24.22
CA ILE A 365 -1.85 7.65 25.50
C ILE A 365 -0.45 7.86 26.10
N ASP A 366 -0.41 8.30 27.35
CA ASP A 366 0.82 8.52 28.14
C ASP A 366 1.56 7.24 28.54
#